data_b238371d11f7b978cad3554d7480d122
#
_entry.id   b238371d11f7b978cad3554d7480d122
#
_cell.length_a   1.000
_cell.length_b   1.000
_cell.length_c   1.000
_cell.angle_alpha   90.00
_cell.angle_beta   90.00
_cell.angle_gamma   90.00
#
_symmetry.space_group_name_H-M   'P 1'
#
loop_
_entity.id
_entity.type
_entity.pdbx_description
1 polymer ?
#
loop_
_entity_poly.entity_id
_entity_poly.type
_entity_poly.pdbx_seq_one_letter_code
_entity_poly.pdbx_strand_id
1 'polypeptide(L)'
;MKTRQLALWLVTLIASVCLAPAQQPPAKGILTQAQLKKLMPQDYFFAGITASVQPGMNAGVRFASGKVLLAGLVNTSGYSTAIQQKYQALFLTDSRLKVEGSELPPGAYGCGFVAGKFHVMNLAADDVLSVPAQRDNKLERAVPLKFVEQDGGYRFYAGKNFVTLHPE
;
A
#
# COMPACT_ATOMS: atom_id res chain seq x y z
N MET A 1 65.72 -49.96 22.54
CA MET A 1 65.37 -48.60 23.01
C MET A 1 64.29 -48.05 22.09
N LYS A 2 63.06 -47.84 22.62
CA LYS A 2 61.83 -47.52 21.84
C LYS A 2 61.59 -46.02 21.85
N THR A 3 61.71 -45.39 20.71
CA THR A 3 61.38 -44.01 20.50
C THR A 3 59.84 -43.87 20.24
N ARG A 4 59.16 -43.26 21.19
CA ARG A 4 57.72 -42.95 21.08
C ARG A 4 57.55 -41.69 20.20
N GLN A 5 56.95 -41.82 19.02
CA GLN A 5 56.48 -40.71 18.21
C GLN A 5 55.12 -40.22 18.75
N LEU A 6 55.08 -39.00 19.24
CA LEU A 6 53.87 -38.28 19.56
C LEU A 6 53.29 -37.69 18.26
N ALA A 7 52.20 -38.25 17.79
CA ALA A 7 51.42 -37.67 16.69
C ALA A 7 50.55 -36.52 17.24
N LEU A 8 50.87 -35.30 16.85
CA LEU A 8 50.07 -34.12 17.13
C LEU A 8 48.89 -34.04 16.11
N TRP A 9 47.69 -34.35 16.56
CA TRP A 9 46.48 -34.09 15.75
C TRP A 9 46.09 -32.62 15.89
N LEU A 10 46.35 -31.82 14.86
CA LEU A 10 45.88 -30.47 14.75
C LEU A 10 44.44 -30.51 14.22
N VAL A 11 43.47 -30.35 15.10
CA VAL A 11 42.07 -30.21 14.72
C VAL A 11 41.84 -28.76 14.28
N THR A 12 41.83 -28.52 12.96
CA THR A 12 41.41 -27.25 12.37
C THR A 12 39.90 -27.16 12.38
N LEU A 13 39.37 -26.44 13.35
CA LEU A 13 37.95 -26.07 13.42
C LEU A 13 37.67 -24.98 12.36
N ILE A 14 37.17 -25.38 11.19
CA ILE A 14 36.70 -24.42 10.17
C ILE A 14 35.36 -23.88 10.63
N ALA A 15 35.35 -22.68 11.20
CA ALA A 15 34.14 -21.97 11.50
C ALA A 15 33.54 -21.47 10.16
N SER A 16 32.57 -22.22 9.63
CA SER A 16 31.75 -21.74 8.49
C SER A 16 30.89 -20.60 8.96
N VAL A 17 31.34 -19.38 8.72
CA VAL A 17 30.50 -18.18 8.84
C VAL A 17 29.46 -18.22 7.73
N CYS A 18 28.25 -18.67 8.04
CA CYS A 18 27.10 -18.49 7.15
C CYS A 18 26.84 -16.99 7.01
N LEU A 19 27.36 -16.37 5.95
CA LEU A 19 26.89 -15.06 5.53
C LEU A 19 25.42 -15.23 5.10
N ALA A 20 24.48 -14.90 5.98
CA ALA A 20 23.10 -14.71 5.58
C ALA A 20 23.07 -13.61 4.49
N PRO A 21 22.44 -13.84 3.34
CA PRO A 21 22.30 -12.79 2.34
C PRO A 21 21.60 -11.61 2.99
N ALA A 22 22.24 -10.46 3.04
CA ALA A 22 21.63 -9.21 3.48
C ALA A 22 20.41 -8.97 2.58
N GLN A 23 19.21 -9.09 3.14
CA GLN A 23 17.99 -8.78 2.41
C GLN A 23 18.06 -7.31 2.03
N GLN A 24 18.27 -7.03 0.75
CA GLN A 24 18.18 -5.68 0.23
C GLN A 24 16.81 -5.11 0.60
N PRO A 25 16.75 -3.87 1.14
CA PRO A 25 15.47 -3.24 1.41
C PRO A 25 14.64 -3.23 0.13
N PRO A 26 13.34 -3.54 0.21
CA PRO A 26 12.50 -3.62 -0.98
C PRO A 26 12.52 -2.29 -1.71
N ALA A 27 12.72 -2.34 -3.04
CA ALA A 27 12.84 -1.15 -3.88
C ALA A 27 11.60 -0.24 -3.76
N LYS A 28 11.83 1.09 -3.72
CA LYS A 28 10.75 2.08 -3.79
C LYS A 28 10.04 2.00 -5.14
N GLY A 29 8.79 2.45 -5.19
CA GLY A 29 8.02 2.58 -6.44
C GLY A 29 6.66 1.90 -6.40
N ILE A 30 6.05 1.79 -7.55
CA ILE A 30 4.75 1.14 -7.72
C ILE A 30 4.89 -0.37 -7.44
N LEU A 31 4.01 -0.88 -6.59
CA LEU A 31 4.01 -2.30 -6.22
C LEU A 31 3.42 -3.16 -7.35
N THR A 32 4.08 -4.28 -7.62
CA THR A 32 3.57 -5.30 -8.55
C THR A 32 2.38 -6.06 -7.94
N GLN A 33 1.57 -6.71 -8.78
CA GLN A 33 0.44 -7.53 -8.30
C GLN A 33 0.90 -8.68 -7.37
N ALA A 34 2.08 -9.25 -7.60
CA ALA A 34 2.66 -10.27 -6.72
C ALA A 34 3.01 -9.74 -5.33
N GLN A 35 3.49 -8.49 -5.24
CA GLN A 35 3.75 -7.81 -3.97
C GLN A 35 2.44 -7.41 -3.27
N LEU A 36 1.48 -6.88 -4.03
CA LEU A 36 0.15 -6.52 -3.51
C LEU A 36 -0.57 -7.72 -2.93
N LYS A 37 -0.53 -8.89 -3.59
CA LYS A 37 -1.13 -10.13 -3.07
C LYS A 37 -0.62 -10.52 -1.68
N LYS A 38 0.62 -10.14 -1.34
CA LYS A 38 1.22 -10.42 -0.01
C LYS A 38 0.89 -9.39 1.05
N LEU A 39 0.57 -8.16 0.63
CA LEU A 39 0.38 -7.01 1.52
C LEU A 39 -1.10 -6.66 1.75
N MET A 40 -1.96 -6.94 0.75
CA MET A 40 -3.37 -6.60 0.82
C MET A 40 -4.12 -7.56 1.74
N PRO A 41 -4.99 -7.05 2.64
CA PRO A 41 -5.91 -7.89 3.37
C PRO A 41 -6.93 -8.52 2.42
N GLN A 42 -7.43 -9.71 2.74
CA GLN A 42 -8.53 -10.36 2.00
C GLN A 42 -9.87 -9.71 2.33
N ASP A 43 -10.03 -9.30 3.58
CA ASP A 43 -11.23 -8.67 4.10
C ASP A 43 -10.86 -7.37 4.81
N TYR A 44 -11.79 -6.43 4.83
CA TYR A 44 -11.59 -5.14 5.45
C TYR A 44 -12.80 -4.72 6.27
N PHE A 45 -12.56 -4.42 7.55
CA PHE A 45 -13.61 -3.93 8.45
C PHE A 45 -13.78 -2.42 8.28
N PHE A 46 -15.01 -2.00 8.00
CA PHE A 46 -15.37 -0.59 7.83
C PHE A 46 -16.83 -0.37 8.23
N ALA A 47 -17.14 0.69 8.95
CA ALA A 47 -18.49 1.06 9.35
C ALA A 47 -19.31 -0.10 9.95
N GLY A 48 -18.68 -0.90 10.81
CA GLY A 48 -19.35 -2.02 11.50
C GLY A 48 -19.53 -3.30 10.67
N ILE A 49 -19.08 -3.33 9.42
CA ILE A 49 -19.23 -4.48 8.50
C ILE A 49 -17.85 -4.88 7.98
N THR A 50 -17.64 -6.17 7.82
CA THR A 50 -16.48 -6.71 7.11
C THR A 50 -16.87 -6.99 5.65
N ALA A 51 -16.13 -6.40 4.73
CA ALA A 51 -16.31 -6.57 3.29
C ALA A 51 -15.07 -7.20 2.65
N SER A 52 -15.26 -8.04 1.64
CA SER A 52 -14.14 -8.63 0.90
C SER A 52 -13.47 -7.62 -0.01
N VAL A 53 -12.15 -7.68 -0.06
CA VAL A 53 -11.30 -6.91 -0.97
C VAL A 53 -11.23 -7.64 -2.31
N GLN A 54 -11.49 -6.93 -3.41
CA GLN A 54 -11.55 -7.53 -4.73
C GLN A 54 -10.15 -7.91 -5.23
N PRO A 55 -9.88 -9.19 -5.50
CA PRO A 55 -8.58 -9.62 -5.99
C PRO A 55 -8.23 -8.99 -7.34
N GLY A 56 -6.97 -8.54 -7.51
CA GLY A 56 -6.51 -7.96 -8.77
C GLY A 56 -6.95 -6.51 -9.04
N MET A 57 -7.84 -5.95 -8.20
CA MET A 57 -8.29 -4.57 -8.29
C MET A 57 -7.60 -3.69 -7.22
N ASN A 58 -6.31 -3.96 -7.01
CA ASN A 58 -5.50 -3.33 -5.98
C ASN A 58 -4.38 -2.52 -6.60
N ALA A 59 -3.98 -1.47 -5.92
CA ALA A 59 -2.84 -0.64 -6.25
C ALA A 59 -2.02 -0.33 -4.99
N GLY A 60 -0.74 -0.04 -5.15
CA GLY A 60 0.09 0.32 -4.01
C GLY A 60 1.42 0.91 -4.42
N VAL A 61 2.02 1.60 -3.47
CA VAL A 61 3.31 2.27 -3.60
C VAL A 61 4.16 1.96 -2.39
N ARG A 62 5.44 1.75 -2.60
CA ARG A 62 6.45 1.77 -1.54
C ARG A 62 7.26 3.06 -1.65
N PHE A 63 7.26 3.83 -0.59
CA PHE A 63 8.04 5.07 -0.50
C PHE A 63 9.52 4.80 -0.26
N ALA A 64 10.36 5.82 -0.47
CA ALA A 64 11.79 5.73 -0.21
C ALA A 64 12.13 5.40 1.26
N SER A 65 11.24 5.77 2.20
CA SER A 65 11.33 5.40 3.62
C SER A 65 11.07 3.92 3.92
N GLY A 66 10.67 3.12 2.91
CA GLY A 66 10.24 1.73 3.07
C GLY A 66 8.76 1.57 3.42
N LYS A 67 8.10 2.65 3.87
CA LYS A 67 6.67 2.70 4.17
C LYS A 67 5.82 2.49 2.93
N VAL A 68 4.56 2.07 3.12
CA VAL A 68 3.67 1.73 2.00
C VAL A 68 2.36 2.53 2.04
N LEU A 69 1.79 2.68 0.86
CA LEU A 69 0.43 3.13 0.64
C LEU A 69 -0.27 2.07 -0.21
N LEU A 70 -1.39 1.56 0.26
CA LEU A 70 -2.17 0.51 -0.40
C LEU A 70 -3.60 0.99 -0.61
N ALA A 71 -4.17 0.65 -1.76
CA ALA A 71 -5.58 0.87 -2.07
C ALA A 71 -6.15 -0.39 -2.73
N GLY A 72 -7.38 -0.76 -2.35
CA GLY A 72 -8.04 -1.94 -2.91
C GLY A 72 -9.54 -1.73 -3.01
N LEU A 73 -10.15 -2.08 -4.15
CA LEU A 73 -11.59 -2.06 -4.28
C LEU A 73 -12.23 -3.07 -3.32
N VAL A 74 -13.35 -2.68 -2.72
CA VAL A 74 -14.10 -3.50 -1.78
C VAL A 74 -15.50 -3.82 -2.31
N ASN A 75 -16.06 -4.92 -1.85
CA ASN A 75 -17.47 -5.23 -2.11
C ASN A 75 -18.34 -4.43 -1.14
N THR A 76 -19.03 -3.42 -1.64
CA THR A 76 -19.83 -2.50 -0.82
C THR A 76 -21.30 -2.89 -0.70
N SER A 77 -21.72 -4.03 -1.23
CA SER A 77 -23.13 -4.43 -1.30
C SER A 77 -23.86 -4.54 0.06
N GLY A 78 -23.11 -4.74 1.15
CA GLY A 78 -23.65 -4.84 2.51
C GLY A 78 -23.85 -3.48 3.21
N TYR A 79 -23.39 -2.38 2.64
CA TYR A 79 -23.47 -1.05 3.27
C TYR A 79 -24.74 -0.29 2.87
N SER A 80 -25.10 0.73 3.66
CA SER A 80 -26.18 1.66 3.30
C SER A 80 -25.81 2.43 2.02
N THR A 81 -26.81 2.90 1.27
CA THR A 81 -26.61 3.68 0.05
C THR A 81 -25.72 4.91 0.28
N ALA A 82 -25.89 5.59 1.41
CA ALA A 82 -25.08 6.76 1.76
C ALA A 82 -23.58 6.43 1.90
N ILE A 83 -23.26 5.26 2.49
CA ILE A 83 -21.87 4.79 2.59
C ILE A 83 -21.36 4.32 1.23
N GLN A 84 -22.15 3.52 0.49
CA GLN A 84 -21.74 3.02 -0.84
C GLN A 84 -21.37 4.13 -1.82
N GLN A 85 -22.00 5.30 -1.73
CA GLN A 85 -21.69 6.44 -2.59
C GLN A 85 -20.27 6.98 -2.37
N LYS A 86 -19.76 6.96 -1.13
CA LYS A 86 -18.44 7.49 -0.75
C LYS A 86 -17.38 6.41 -0.62
N TYR A 87 -17.77 5.21 -0.21
CA TYR A 87 -16.85 4.11 0.06
C TYR A 87 -16.75 3.19 -1.14
N GLN A 88 -15.63 3.26 -1.84
CA GLN A 88 -15.35 2.45 -3.03
C GLN A 88 -14.13 1.54 -2.81
N ALA A 89 -13.19 1.99 -2.00
CA ALA A 89 -11.93 1.29 -1.76
C ALA A 89 -11.47 1.47 -0.31
N LEU A 90 -10.73 0.48 0.19
CA LEU A 90 -9.87 0.66 1.34
C LEU A 90 -8.65 1.53 0.94
N PHE A 91 -8.11 2.27 1.91
CA PHE A 91 -6.94 3.11 1.72
C PHE A 91 -6.08 3.05 2.98
N LEU A 92 -4.93 2.38 2.89
CA LEU A 92 -4.04 2.11 4.01
C LEU A 92 -2.72 2.84 3.80
N THR A 93 -2.29 3.63 4.77
CA THR A 93 -1.00 4.29 4.71
C THR A 93 -0.27 4.19 6.05
N ASP A 94 0.99 3.81 6.04
CA ASP A 94 1.89 3.87 7.20
C ASP A 94 2.77 5.13 7.20
N SER A 95 2.53 6.04 6.24
CA SER A 95 3.17 7.36 6.16
C SER A 95 2.13 8.47 6.26
N ARG A 96 2.52 9.61 6.83
CA ARG A 96 1.77 10.86 6.67
C ARG A 96 1.78 11.24 5.20
N LEU A 97 0.65 11.70 4.68
CA LEU A 97 0.49 12.12 3.29
C LEU A 97 -0.01 13.56 3.25
N LYS A 98 0.38 14.27 2.20
CA LYS A 98 -0.36 15.44 1.71
C LYS A 98 -1.20 15.03 0.51
N VAL A 99 -2.50 15.16 0.60
CA VAL A 99 -3.48 14.85 -0.44
C VAL A 99 -4.04 16.17 -0.95
N GLU A 100 -3.72 16.57 -2.18
CA GLU A 100 -4.08 17.90 -2.73
C GLU A 100 -3.72 19.04 -1.73
N GLY A 101 -2.57 18.91 -1.04
CA GLY A 101 -2.10 19.88 -0.04
C GLY A 101 -2.66 19.71 1.38
N SER A 102 -3.69 18.90 1.60
CA SER A 102 -4.28 18.62 2.91
C SER A 102 -3.60 17.41 3.57
N GLU A 103 -3.34 17.50 4.86
CA GLU A 103 -2.68 16.41 5.60
C GLU A 103 -3.62 15.23 5.87
N LEU A 104 -3.10 14.02 5.68
CA LEU A 104 -3.71 12.77 6.08
C LEU A 104 -2.71 11.97 6.93
N PRO A 105 -3.00 11.71 8.22
CA PRO A 105 -2.13 10.89 9.08
C PRO A 105 -2.00 9.45 8.60
N PRO A 106 -0.98 8.69 9.08
CA PRO A 106 -0.96 7.25 8.92
C PRO A 106 -2.23 6.62 9.49
N GLY A 107 -2.77 5.63 8.78
CA GLY A 107 -4.00 5.00 9.25
C GLY A 107 -4.64 4.07 8.23
N ALA A 108 -5.80 3.57 8.64
CA ALA A 108 -6.67 2.71 7.87
C ALA A 108 -7.98 3.46 7.58
N TYR A 109 -8.33 3.58 6.30
CA TYR A 109 -9.40 4.45 5.83
C TYR A 109 -10.26 3.76 4.76
N GLY A 110 -11.49 4.22 4.64
CA GLY A 110 -12.29 4.05 3.44
C GLY A 110 -12.17 5.29 2.55
N CYS A 111 -12.20 5.12 1.24
CA CYS A 111 -12.15 6.25 0.31
C CYS A 111 -13.01 6.05 -0.93
N GLY A 112 -13.27 7.16 -1.63
CA GLY A 112 -13.92 7.12 -2.93
C GLY A 112 -13.98 8.48 -3.60
N PHE A 113 -14.29 8.48 -4.89
CA PHE A 113 -14.45 9.67 -5.72
C PHE A 113 -15.93 9.92 -6.00
N VAL A 114 -16.46 11.03 -5.49
CA VAL A 114 -17.88 11.39 -5.62
C VAL A 114 -18.01 12.88 -5.93
N ALA A 115 -18.83 13.21 -6.90
CA ALA A 115 -19.17 14.60 -7.25
C ALA A 115 -17.94 15.53 -7.41
N GLY A 116 -16.88 15.03 -8.07
CA GLY A 116 -15.65 15.80 -8.30
C GLY A 116 -14.76 15.98 -7.09
N LYS A 117 -14.99 15.22 -6.02
CA LYS A 117 -14.16 15.22 -4.80
C LYS A 117 -13.63 13.83 -4.49
N PHE A 118 -12.48 13.78 -3.83
CA PHE A 118 -11.96 12.60 -3.19
C PHE A 118 -12.28 12.67 -1.69
N HIS A 119 -12.99 11.68 -1.20
CA HIS A 119 -13.36 11.53 0.20
C HIS A 119 -12.52 10.46 0.86
N VAL A 120 -12.05 10.75 2.06
CA VAL A 120 -11.41 9.77 2.95
C VAL A 120 -12.16 9.76 4.26
N MET A 121 -12.52 8.57 4.72
CA MET A 121 -13.30 8.34 5.93
C MET A 121 -12.51 7.44 6.89
N ASN A 122 -12.66 7.67 8.20
CA ASN A 122 -12.16 6.75 9.21
C ASN A 122 -12.97 5.43 9.22
N LEU A 123 -12.58 4.48 10.07
CA LEU A 123 -13.26 3.17 10.15
C LEU A 123 -14.70 3.25 10.69
N ALA A 124 -15.11 4.37 11.30
CA ALA A 124 -16.47 4.62 11.71
C ALA A 124 -17.34 5.28 10.61
N ALA A 125 -16.77 5.51 9.43
CA ALA A 125 -17.36 6.22 8.28
C ALA A 125 -17.53 7.73 8.48
N ASP A 126 -16.83 8.35 9.44
CA ASP A 126 -16.77 9.79 9.54
C ASP A 126 -15.80 10.35 8.49
N ASP A 127 -16.18 11.45 7.86
CA ASP A 127 -15.32 12.15 6.88
C ASP A 127 -14.09 12.76 7.59
N VAL A 128 -12.88 12.32 7.22
CA VAL A 128 -11.60 12.87 7.72
C VAL A 128 -11.00 13.84 6.73
N LEU A 129 -11.25 13.64 5.44
CA LEU A 129 -10.72 14.46 4.36
C LEU A 129 -11.72 14.51 3.20
N SER A 130 -11.91 15.71 2.65
CA SER A 130 -12.66 15.90 1.41
C SER A 130 -11.96 16.97 0.58
N VAL A 131 -11.30 16.58 -0.50
CA VAL A 131 -10.52 17.47 -1.37
C VAL A 131 -11.05 17.42 -2.80
N PRO A 132 -10.86 18.47 -3.61
CA PRO A 132 -11.19 18.43 -5.02
C PRO A 132 -10.45 17.31 -5.74
N ALA A 133 -11.13 16.56 -6.59
CA ALA A 133 -10.52 15.59 -7.48
C ALA A 133 -10.37 16.19 -8.87
N GLN A 134 -9.29 15.83 -9.54
CA GLN A 134 -9.04 16.21 -10.93
C GLN A 134 -9.52 15.09 -11.86
N ARG A 135 -9.80 15.44 -13.11
CA ARG A 135 -10.18 14.48 -14.16
C ARG A 135 -9.14 14.48 -15.27
N ASP A 136 -8.63 13.31 -15.58
CA ASP A 136 -7.70 13.12 -16.68
C ASP A 136 -8.45 12.80 -17.96
N ASN A 137 -8.61 13.82 -18.81
CA ASN A 137 -9.29 13.70 -20.10
C ASN A 137 -8.40 13.05 -21.18
N LYS A 138 -7.09 12.87 -20.92
CA LYS A 138 -6.15 12.19 -21.84
C LYS A 138 -6.26 10.66 -21.75
N LEU A 139 -6.83 10.14 -20.66
CA LEU A 139 -7.09 8.70 -20.55
C LEU A 139 -8.22 8.31 -21.50
N GLU A 140 -7.93 7.45 -22.45
CA GLU A 140 -8.94 6.89 -23.37
C GLU A 140 -9.98 6.07 -22.59
N ARG A 141 -9.53 5.25 -21.63
CA ARG A 141 -10.38 4.36 -20.84
C ARG A 141 -10.25 4.65 -19.35
N ALA A 142 -11.34 4.42 -18.61
CA ALA A 142 -11.30 4.39 -17.17
C ALA A 142 -10.36 3.28 -16.69
N VAL A 143 -9.54 3.58 -15.69
CA VAL A 143 -8.68 2.59 -15.04
C VAL A 143 -9.30 2.17 -13.71
N PRO A 144 -9.06 0.93 -13.23
CA PRO A 144 -9.37 0.60 -11.84
C PRO A 144 -8.53 1.46 -10.91
N LEU A 145 -8.17 0.98 -9.73
CA LEU A 145 -7.23 1.73 -8.89
C LEU A 145 -5.82 1.68 -9.50
N LYS A 146 -5.16 2.85 -9.55
CA LYS A 146 -3.81 2.96 -10.10
C LYS A 146 -3.03 4.10 -9.43
N PHE A 147 -1.76 3.86 -9.12
CA PHE A 147 -0.80 4.91 -8.81
C PHE A 147 0.09 5.19 -10.02
N VAL A 148 0.43 6.45 -10.21
CA VAL A 148 1.41 6.92 -11.20
C VAL A 148 2.37 7.86 -10.50
N GLU A 149 3.67 7.59 -10.55
CA GLU A 149 4.69 8.50 -10.02
C GLU A 149 4.79 9.74 -10.90
N GLN A 150 4.72 10.92 -10.29
CA GLN A 150 4.81 12.20 -11.01
C GLN A 150 5.29 13.32 -10.07
N ASP A 151 6.22 14.13 -10.53
CA ASP A 151 6.68 15.37 -9.88
C ASP A 151 7.05 15.20 -8.38
N GLY A 152 7.75 14.10 -8.05
CA GLY A 152 8.15 13.79 -6.68
C GLY A 152 7.05 13.27 -5.77
N GLY A 153 5.85 13.05 -6.29
CA GLY A 153 4.69 12.47 -5.62
C GLY A 153 4.04 11.37 -6.45
N TYR A 154 2.78 11.12 -6.18
CA TYR A 154 1.99 10.10 -6.86
C TYR A 154 0.61 10.63 -7.20
N ARG A 155 0.11 10.30 -8.38
CA ARG A 155 -1.31 10.43 -8.69
C ARG A 155 -2.01 9.11 -8.36
N PHE A 156 -3.07 9.20 -7.59
CA PHE A 156 -3.97 8.08 -7.31
C PHE A 156 -5.23 8.20 -8.14
N TYR A 157 -5.44 7.24 -9.01
CA TYR A 157 -6.57 7.18 -9.94
C TYR A 157 -7.63 6.17 -9.49
N ALA A 158 -8.89 6.53 -9.72
CA ALA A 158 -10.01 5.62 -9.84
C ALA A 158 -10.90 6.08 -11.00
N GLY A 159 -11.10 5.23 -12.00
CA GLY A 159 -11.72 5.64 -13.27
C GLY A 159 -10.84 6.63 -14.04
N LYS A 160 -11.38 7.81 -14.33
CA LYS A 160 -10.64 8.95 -14.91
C LYS A 160 -10.34 10.05 -13.90
N ASN A 161 -10.79 9.90 -12.66
CA ASN A 161 -10.54 10.87 -11.61
C ASN A 161 -9.24 10.53 -10.86
N PHE A 162 -8.54 11.56 -10.40
CA PHE A 162 -7.33 11.38 -9.60
C PHE A 162 -7.14 12.50 -8.59
N VAL A 163 -6.31 12.23 -7.60
CA VAL A 163 -5.73 13.19 -6.67
C VAL A 163 -4.22 13.02 -6.62
N THR A 164 -3.52 14.09 -6.26
CA THR A 164 -2.07 14.09 -6.09
C THR A 164 -1.71 13.86 -4.62
N LEU A 165 -0.76 12.97 -4.38
CA LEU A 165 -0.32 12.54 -3.06
C LEU A 165 1.19 12.77 -2.93
N HIS A 166 1.61 13.35 -1.82
CA HIS A 166 3.03 13.48 -1.45
C HIS A 166 3.25 12.82 -0.10
N PRO A 167 4.14 11.82 0.01
CA PRO A 167 4.55 11.26 1.30
C PRO A 167 5.43 12.25 2.06
N GLU A 168 5.28 12.28 3.39
CA GLU A 168 6.12 13.02 4.32
C GLU A 168 7.01 12.11 5.16
#